data_53768a501b896806fd66109dd97fc362
#
_entry.id   53768a501b896806fd66109dd97fc362
#
_cell.length_a   1.000
_cell.length_b   1.000
_cell.length_c   1.000
_cell.angle_alpha   90.00
_cell.angle_beta   90.00
_cell.angle_gamma   90.00
#
_symmetry.space_group_name_H-M   'P 1'
#
loop_
_entity.id
_entity.type
_entity.pdbx_description
1 polymer ?
#
loop_
_entity_poly.entity_id
_entity_poly.type
_entity_poly.pdbx_seq_one_letter_code
_entity_poly.pdbx_strand_id
1 'polypeptide(L)'
;MATTTRAVLRQRLSEAIGDYTSMTTTSAGAADGTTLVDSGIRNLSGGRDDDAFEGWYILLTSGAASGEIKRVLQSRESVNSVTLQEAFSIQVASGITYELHRNDPALKHNAINRGIEELSSQIPLPLRDETLVVDNLLTNWDFETFADSAFTGWTSTGSPTLTQNTSLVMHGDGAASIAATPTTEGL
;
A
#
# COMPACT_ATOMS: atom_id res chain seq x y z
N MET A 1 2.83 -4.50 9.23
CA MET A 1 2.45 -3.06 9.13
C MET A 1 1.19 -2.94 8.29
N ALA A 2 0.21 -2.14 8.73
CA ALA A 2 -0.98 -1.90 7.93
C ALA A 2 -0.63 -0.95 6.79
N THR A 3 -0.83 -1.39 5.54
CA THR A 3 -0.58 -0.56 4.34
C THR A 3 -1.83 0.29 4.10
N THR A 4 -1.68 1.60 4.11
CA THR A 4 -2.76 2.53 3.76
C THR A 4 -2.70 2.82 2.27
N THR A 5 -3.81 2.61 1.56
CA THR A 5 -3.88 2.88 0.12
C THR A 5 -4.10 4.37 -0.15
N ARG A 6 -3.73 4.84 -1.37
CA ARG A 6 -4.01 6.21 -1.82
C ARG A 6 -5.51 6.55 -1.78
N ALA A 7 -6.37 5.57 -2.03
CA ALA A 7 -7.82 5.75 -1.95
C ALA A 7 -8.26 6.12 -0.53
N VAL A 8 -7.74 5.44 0.49
CA VAL A 8 -8.03 5.74 1.91
C VAL A 8 -7.50 7.12 2.31
N LEU A 9 -6.30 7.49 1.85
CA LEU A 9 -5.74 8.83 2.12
C LEU A 9 -6.57 9.92 1.47
N ARG A 10 -7.01 9.73 0.21
CA ARG A 10 -7.91 10.66 -0.47
C ARG A 10 -9.23 10.80 0.27
N GLN A 11 -9.84 9.69 0.69
CA GLN A 11 -11.07 9.72 1.47
C GLN A 11 -10.90 10.55 2.75
N ARG A 12 -9.90 10.26 3.56
CA ARG A 12 -9.63 10.99 4.81
C ARG A 12 -9.38 12.49 4.58
N LEU A 13 -8.62 12.82 3.54
CA LEU A 13 -8.39 14.22 3.16
C LEU A 13 -9.72 14.88 2.77
N SER A 14 -10.55 14.21 1.96
CA SER A 14 -11.84 14.72 1.52
C SER A 14 -12.81 14.88 2.68
N GLU A 15 -12.85 13.94 3.61
CA GLU A 15 -13.65 14.04 4.85
C GLU A 15 -13.19 15.22 5.70
N ALA A 16 -11.88 15.43 5.86
CA ALA A 16 -11.33 16.53 6.65
C ALA A 16 -11.68 17.92 6.10
N ILE A 17 -11.81 18.06 4.79
CA ILE A 17 -12.20 19.33 4.14
C ILE A 17 -13.71 19.42 3.86
N GLY A 18 -14.51 18.42 4.30
CA GLY A 18 -15.96 18.39 4.07
C GLY A 18 -16.36 18.19 2.59
N ASP A 19 -15.53 17.51 1.81
CA ASP A 19 -15.70 17.30 0.37
C ASP A 19 -15.67 15.80 0.03
N TYR A 20 -16.46 15.02 0.74
CA TYR A 20 -16.57 13.58 0.51
C TYR A 20 -17.99 13.11 0.54
N THR A 21 -18.44 12.55 -0.57
CA THR A 21 -19.71 11.84 -0.69
C THR A 21 -19.51 10.60 -1.54
N SER A 22 -19.77 9.42 -0.97
CA SER A 22 -19.70 8.14 -1.68
C SER A 22 -21.08 7.62 -1.95
N MET A 23 -21.33 7.18 -3.18
CA MET A 23 -22.64 6.74 -3.66
C MET A 23 -22.50 5.53 -4.60
N THR A 24 -23.64 4.97 -5.00
CA THR A 24 -23.70 3.82 -5.91
C THR A 24 -24.78 4.05 -6.95
N THR A 25 -24.44 3.88 -8.22
CA THR A 25 -25.38 4.03 -9.33
C THR A 25 -26.56 3.07 -9.20
N THR A 26 -27.78 3.58 -9.42
CA THR A 26 -29.00 2.77 -9.30
C THR A 26 -29.45 2.20 -10.64
N SER A 27 -29.05 2.80 -11.75
CA SER A 27 -29.35 2.35 -13.11
C SER A 27 -28.17 2.60 -14.04
N ALA A 28 -28.16 1.94 -15.20
CA ALA A 28 -27.15 2.21 -16.22
C ALA A 28 -27.36 3.61 -16.82
N GLY A 29 -26.25 4.30 -17.04
CA GLY A 29 -26.21 5.55 -17.80
C GLY A 29 -26.33 5.33 -19.30
N ALA A 30 -26.15 6.40 -20.08
CA ALA A 30 -26.16 6.35 -21.53
C ALA A 30 -25.03 5.45 -22.07
N ALA A 31 -25.27 4.77 -23.17
CA ALA A 31 -24.35 3.81 -23.79
C ALA A 31 -22.99 4.43 -24.18
N ASP A 32 -22.99 5.73 -24.46
CA ASP A 32 -21.81 6.52 -24.82
C ASP A 32 -20.98 7.01 -23.61
N GLY A 33 -21.40 6.66 -22.38
CA GLY A 33 -20.71 7.07 -21.15
C GLY A 33 -20.92 8.53 -20.73
N THR A 34 -21.81 9.27 -21.38
CA THR A 34 -22.05 10.70 -21.10
C THR A 34 -22.87 10.96 -19.85
N THR A 35 -23.54 9.96 -19.30
CA THR A 35 -24.41 10.12 -18.14
C THR A 35 -24.16 9.09 -17.06
N LEU A 36 -24.42 9.50 -15.81
CA LEU A 36 -24.47 8.63 -14.63
C LEU A 36 -25.86 8.75 -14.02
N VAL A 37 -26.48 7.62 -13.62
CA VAL A 37 -27.83 7.58 -13.06
C VAL A 37 -27.82 7.03 -11.65
N ASP A 38 -28.29 7.85 -10.70
CA ASP A 38 -28.39 7.46 -9.30
C ASP A 38 -29.54 8.19 -8.62
N SER A 39 -30.52 7.44 -8.12
CA SER A 39 -31.66 7.99 -7.38
C SER A 39 -31.27 8.65 -6.06
N GLY A 40 -30.07 8.34 -5.53
CA GLY A 40 -29.54 8.94 -4.30
C GLY A 40 -29.12 10.40 -4.46
N ILE A 41 -28.81 10.86 -5.66
CA ILE A 41 -28.42 12.24 -5.97
C ILE A 41 -29.49 13.23 -5.48
N ARG A 42 -30.75 12.88 -5.65
CA ARG A 42 -31.88 13.69 -5.20
C ARG A 42 -31.86 13.98 -3.70
N ASN A 43 -31.36 13.05 -2.90
CA ASN A 43 -31.30 13.22 -1.45
C ASN A 43 -30.20 14.19 -1.02
N LEU A 44 -29.15 14.32 -1.81
CA LEU A 44 -28.02 15.23 -1.53
C LEU A 44 -28.38 16.70 -1.77
N SER A 45 -29.13 16.97 -2.83
CA SER A 45 -29.56 18.34 -3.17
C SER A 45 -30.74 18.84 -2.34
N GLY A 46 -31.24 18.00 -1.44
CA GLY A 46 -32.46 18.31 -0.69
C GLY A 46 -33.74 18.24 -1.55
N GLY A 47 -33.63 17.61 -2.73
CA GLY A 47 -34.74 17.33 -3.62
C GLY A 47 -35.30 18.55 -4.33
N ARG A 48 -34.47 19.58 -4.65
CA ARG A 48 -35.03 20.86 -5.07
C ARG A 48 -34.41 21.56 -6.27
N ASP A 49 -33.17 21.25 -6.64
CA ASP A 49 -32.50 22.06 -7.66
C ASP A 49 -31.85 21.21 -8.74
N ASP A 50 -32.36 21.29 -9.95
CA ASP A 50 -31.60 20.95 -11.14
C ASP A 50 -30.29 21.77 -11.12
N ASP A 51 -29.21 21.19 -11.57
CA ASP A 51 -27.86 21.77 -11.63
C ASP A 51 -27.14 21.99 -10.27
N ALA A 52 -27.65 21.44 -9.16
CA ALA A 52 -27.03 21.53 -7.84
C ALA A 52 -25.57 21.05 -7.82
N PHE A 53 -25.21 20.15 -8.74
CA PHE A 53 -23.85 19.57 -8.84
C PHE A 53 -23.08 20.03 -10.09
N GLU A 54 -23.54 21.09 -10.77
CA GLU A 54 -22.81 21.64 -11.89
C GLU A 54 -21.40 22.06 -11.47
N GLY A 55 -20.41 21.65 -12.27
CA GLY A 55 -19.00 21.94 -12.01
C GLY A 55 -18.32 21.02 -10.98
N TRP A 56 -19.05 20.13 -10.31
CA TRP A 56 -18.49 19.12 -9.42
C TRP A 56 -17.79 18.02 -10.22
N TYR A 57 -17.09 17.15 -9.53
CA TYR A 57 -16.33 16.06 -10.12
C TYR A 57 -16.85 14.71 -9.64
N ILE A 58 -16.94 13.75 -10.55
CA ILE A 58 -17.26 12.36 -10.27
C ILE A 58 -15.99 11.52 -10.49
N LEU A 59 -15.63 10.75 -9.49
CA LEU A 59 -14.59 9.74 -9.57
C LEU A 59 -15.23 8.37 -9.43
N LEU A 60 -15.13 7.51 -10.45
CA LEU A 60 -15.56 6.12 -10.35
C LEU A 60 -14.56 5.31 -9.50
N THR A 61 -15.08 4.61 -8.49
CA THR A 61 -14.26 3.80 -7.57
C THR A 61 -14.37 2.31 -7.84
N SER A 62 -15.31 1.89 -8.68
CA SER A 62 -15.47 0.50 -9.13
C SER A 62 -15.85 0.42 -10.61
N GLY A 63 -15.94 -0.81 -11.12
CA GLY A 63 -16.29 -1.07 -12.52
C GLY A 63 -15.13 -0.91 -13.50
N ALA A 64 -15.41 -1.04 -14.80
CA ALA A 64 -14.40 -1.03 -15.86
C ALA A 64 -13.72 0.33 -16.05
N ALA A 65 -14.43 1.44 -15.77
CA ALA A 65 -13.89 2.80 -15.81
C ALA A 65 -13.42 3.30 -14.43
N SER A 66 -13.12 2.39 -13.49
CA SER A 66 -12.63 2.75 -12.17
C SER A 66 -11.34 3.58 -12.25
N GLY A 67 -11.32 4.68 -11.50
CA GLY A 67 -10.20 5.63 -11.49
C GLY A 67 -10.39 6.82 -12.42
N GLU A 68 -11.36 6.79 -13.33
CA GLU A 68 -11.67 7.94 -14.17
C GLU A 68 -12.36 9.05 -13.38
N ILE A 69 -11.96 10.28 -13.66
CA ILE A 69 -12.53 11.50 -13.09
C ILE A 69 -13.16 12.30 -14.20
N LYS A 70 -14.42 12.68 -14.03
CA LYS A 70 -15.13 13.52 -14.99
C LYS A 70 -15.84 14.66 -14.28
N ARG A 71 -15.94 15.80 -14.97
CA ARG A 71 -16.63 16.97 -14.46
C ARG A 71 -18.11 16.93 -14.84
N VAL A 72 -18.96 17.29 -13.88
CA VAL A 72 -20.40 17.41 -14.09
C VAL A 72 -20.69 18.65 -14.92
N LEU A 73 -21.41 18.48 -16.02
CA LEU A 73 -21.94 19.55 -16.86
C LEU A 73 -23.31 20.01 -16.35
N GLN A 74 -24.15 19.05 -16.00
CA GLN A 74 -25.52 19.29 -15.57
C GLN A 74 -26.01 18.18 -14.67
N SER A 75 -26.79 18.47 -13.66
CA SER A 75 -27.53 17.50 -12.88
C SER A 75 -29.05 17.72 -13.03
N ARG A 76 -29.79 16.63 -13.23
CA ARG A 76 -31.25 16.63 -13.36
C ARG A 76 -31.87 15.71 -12.35
N GLU A 77 -32.49 16.29 -11.34
CA GLU A 77 -33.14 15.54 -10.27
C GLU A 77 -34.36 14.76 -10.74
N SER A 78 -35.14 15.35 -11.66
CA SER A 78 -36.36 14.74 -12.17
C SER A 78 -36.15 13.36 -12.83
N VAL A 79 -34.94 13.12 -13.34
CA VAL A 79 -34.55 11.86 -13.99
C VAL A 79 -33.39 11.16 -13.26
N ASN A 80 -33.03 11.65 -12.06
CA ASN A 80 -31.94 11.07 -11.22
C ASN A 80 -30.62 10.91 -11.99
N SER A 81 -30.33 11.82 -12.91
CA SER A 81 -29.15 11.70 -13.78
C SER A 81 -28.23 12.91 -13.69
N VAL A 82 -26.97 12.62 -13.90
CA VAL A 82 -25.91 13.61 -14.08
C VAL A 82 -25.37 13.47 -15.50
N THR A 83 -25.30 14.59 -16.22
CA THR A 83 -24.62 14.68 -17.51
C THR A 83 -23.22 15.19 -17.32
N LEU A 84 -22.26 14.59 -17.97
CA LEU A 84 -20.83 14.88 -17.84
C LEU A 84 -20.35 15.81 -18.95
N GLN A 85 -19.35 16.60 -18.66
CA GLN A 85 -18.69 17.46 -19.66
C GLN A 85 -17.94 16.61 -20.71
N GLU A 86 -17.35 15.49 -20.25
CA GLU A 86 -16.69 14.49 -21.08
C GLU A 86 -17.19 13.11 -20.69
N ALA A 87 -17.37 12.24 -21.67
CA ALA A 87 -17.82 10.86 -21.42
C ALA A 87 -16.77 10.04 -20.65
N PHE A 88 -17.24 9.08 -19.88
CA PHE A 88 -16.40 7.98 -19.43
C PHE A 88 -16.00 7.10 -20.61
N SER A 89 -14.92 6.35 -20.47
CA SER A 89 -14.43 5.45 -21.53
C SER A 89 -15.42 4.34 -21.90
N ILE A 90 -16.40 4.08 -21.04
CA ILE A 90 -17.43 3.05 -21.21
C ILE A 90 -18.71 3.49 -20.50
N GLN A 91 -19.84 2.90 -20.91
CA GLN A 91 -21.11 3.05 -20.20
C GLN A 91 -20.96 2.73 -18.70
N VAL A 92 -21.46 3.60 -17.85
CA VAL A 92 -21.53 3.36 -16.40
C VAL A 92 -22.73 2.46 -16.11
N ALA A 93 -22.48 1.24 -15.67
CA ALA A 93 -23.51 0.27 -15.32
C ALA A 93 -24.19 0.62 -13.97
N SER A 94 -25.29 -0.08 -13.67
CA SER A 94 -25.88 -0.07 -12.32
C SER A 94 -24.95 -0.76 -11.30
N GLY A 95 -24.96 -0.32 -10.06
CA GLY A 95 -24.17 -0.90 -8.98
C GLY A 95 -22.70 -0.45 -8.96
N ILE A 96 -22.31 0.54 -9.75
CA ILE A 96 -20.97 1.12 -9.75
C ILE A 96 -20.86 2.13 -8.60
N THR A 97 -19.86 1.96 -7.74
CA THR A 97 -19.55 2.94 -6.70
C THR A 97 -18.77 4.12 -7.26
N TYR A 98 -19.10 5.30 -6.78
CA TYR A 98 -18.44 6.54 -7.17
C TYR A 98 -18.36 7.54 -6.00
N GLU A 99 -17.46 8.48 -6.12
CA GLU A 99 -17.31 9.61 -5.20
C GLU A 99 -17.70 10.90 -5.93
N LEU A 100 -18.42 11.77 -5.25
CA LEU A 100 -18.78 13.10 -5.71
C LEU A 100 -17.99 14.14 -4.91
N HIS A 101 -17.31 15.04 -5.62
CA HIS A 101 -16.40 16.03 -5.04
C HIS A 101 -16.67 17.42 -5.59
N ARG A 102 -16.56 18.46 -4.75
CA ARG A 102 -16.54 19.86 -5.20
C ARG A 102 -15.20 20.23 -5.82
N ASN A 103 -14.12 19.71 -5.25
CA ASN A 103 -12.77 19.96 -5.71
C ASN A 103 -12.26 18.78 -6.53
N ASP A 104 -11.46 19.04 -7.55
CA ASP A 104 -10.90 18.00 -8.41
C ASP A 104 -10.12 16.95 -7.60
N PRO A 105 -10.53 15.67 -7.64
CA PRO A 105 -9.79 14.58 -6.98
C PRO A 105 -8.34 14.44 -7.44
N ALA A 106 -8.00 14.87 -8.66
CA ALA A 106 -6.62 14.85 -9.15
C ALA A 106 -5.73 15.80 -8.35
N LEU A 107 -6.23 16.95 -7.94
CA LEU A 107 -5.49 17.88 -7.07
C LEU A 107 -5.23 17.28 -5.69
N LYS A 108 -6.20 16.54 -5.16
CA LYS A 108 -6.04 15.80 -3.89
C LYS A 108 -4.98 14.71 -3.99
N HIS A 109 -4.94 13.98 -5.09
CA HIS A 109 -3.88 12.99 -5.36
C HIS A 109 -2.50 13.64 -5.41
N ASN A 110 -2.38 14.79 -6.07
CA ASN A 110 -1.12 15.54 -6.15
C ASN A 110 -0.69 16.05 -4.77
N ALA A 111 -1.62 16.57 -3.96
CA ALA A 111 -1.34 17.00 -2.59
C ALA A 111 -0.85 15.83 -1.70
N ILE A 112 -1.49 14.66 -1.81
CA ILE A 112 -1.06 13.46 -1.09
C ILE A 112 0.34 13.04 -1.51
N ASN A 113 0.64 12.98 -2.81
CA ASN A 113 1.95 12.61 -3.31
C ASN A 113 3.04 13.57 -2.81
N ARG A 114 2.79 14.89 -2.87
CA ARG A 114 3.74 15.89 -2.35
C ARG A 114 3.96 15.74 -0.84
N GLY A 115 2.89 15.49 -0.08
CA GLY A 115 3.01 15.21 1.36
C GLY A 115 3.84 13.96 1.66
N ILE A 116 3.70 12.89 0.87
CA ILE A 116 4.51 11.67 1.01
C ILE A 116 5.98 11.96 0.68
N GLU A 117 6.25 12.69 -0.40
CA GLU A 117 7.61 13.10 -0.79
C GLU A 117 8.28 13.94 0.32
N GLU A 118 7.57 14.91 0.88
CA GLU A 118 8.07 15.75 1.97
C GLU A 118 8.35 14.92 3.23
N LEU A 119 7.43 14.06 3.64
CA LEU A 119 7.62 13.17 4.78
C LEU A 119 8.76 12.17 4.57
N SER A 120 8.90 11.62 3.37
CA SER A 120 9.98 10.67 3.07
C SER A 120 11.36 11.28 3.19
N SER A 121 11.50 12.57 2.94
CA SER A 121 12.76 13.31 3.12
C SER A 121 13.11 13.56 4.60
N GLN A 122 12.11 13.54 5.48
CA GLN A 122 12.26 13.80 6.91
C GLN A 122 12.39 12.53 7.77
N ILE A 123 11.98 11.39 7.24
CA ILE A 123 12.08 10.11 7.95
C ILE A 123 13.41 9.46 7.57
N PRO A 124 14.45 9.48 8.45
CA PRO A 124 15.67 8.73 8.19
C PRO A 124 15.32 7.25 8.23
N LEU A 125 15.33 6.60 7.07
CA LEU A 125 15.33 5.14 7.03
C LEU A 125 16.72 4.70 7.51
N PRO A 126 16.82 3.90 8.60
CA PRO A 126 18.08 3.28 8.92
C PRO A 126 18.46 2.37 7.74
N LEU A 127 19.46 2.77 6.98
CA LEU A 127 20.06 1.92 5.96
C LEU A 127 20.82 0.84 6.72
N ARG A 128 20.18 -0.29 6.94
CA ARG A 128 20.83 -1.47 7.43
C ARG A 128 21.48 -2.15 6.24
N ASP A 129 22.68 -1.70 5.91
CA ASP A 129 23.48 -2.35 4.88
C ASP A 129 24.23 -3.52 5.56
N GLU A 130 23.61 -4.68 5.51
CA GLU A 130 24.23 -5.94 5.97
C GLU A 130 25.27 -6.44 4.97
N THR A 131 25.37 -5.86 3.78
CA THR A 131 26.34 -6.26 2.78
C THR A 131 27.76 -5.77 3.10
N LEU A 132 27.90 -4.73 3.94
CA LEU A 132 29.20 -4.25 4.41
C LEU A 132 29.90 -5.19 5.40
N VAL A 133 29.17 -6.20 5.90
CA VAL A 133 29.72 -7.21 6.82
C VAL A 133 30.19 -8.47 6.08
N VAL A 134 30.04 -8.56 4.77
CA VAL A 134 29.98 -9.84 4.06
C VAL A 134 31.28 -10.30 3.40
N ASP A 135 32.29 -9.48 3.31
CA ASP A 135 33.61 -10.02 2.93
C ASP A 135 34.42 -10.41 4.20
N ASN A 136 33.79 -11.27 4.99
CA ASN A 136 34.54 -11.96 6.00
C ASN A 136 35.46 -12.96 5.29
N LEU A 137 36.78 -12.72 5.35
CA LEU A 137 37.81 -13.58 4.76
C LEU A 137 37.82 -14.99 5.39
N LEU A 138 37.01 -15.21 6.40
CA LEU A 138 36.87 -16.49 7.07
C LEU A 138 35.67 -17.25 6.52
N THR A 139 35.90 -18.40 5.91
CA THR A 139 34.84 -19.31 5.49
C THR A 139 34.04 -19.79 6.70
N ASN A 140 32.69 -19.72 6.65
CA ASN A 140 31.80 -20.16 7.73
C ASN A 140 32.12 -19.47 9.07
N TRP A 141 32.32 -18.17 9.02
CA TRP A 141 32.64 -17.32 10.19
C TRP A 141 31.52 -17.29 11.25
N ASP A 142 30.29 -17.53 10.83
CA ASP A 142 29.07 -17.58 11.61
C ASP A 142 28.79 -18.97 12.22
N PHE A 143 29.60 -19.98 11.85
CA PHE A 143 29.47 -21.37 12.30
C PHE A 143 28.12 -22.03 11.94
N GLU A 144 27.46 -21.55 10.89
CA GLU A 144 26.16 -22.08 10.48
C GLU A 144 26.27 -23.44 9.76
N THR A 145 27.38 -23.70 9.10
CA THR A 145 27.57 -24.97 8.38
C THR A 145 28.39 -25.95 9.18
N PHE A 146 27.69 -26.91 9.82
CA PHE A 146 28.25 -28.00 10.60
C PHE A 146 27.90 -29.35 10.00
N ALA A 147 28.91 -30.15 9.65
CA ALA A 147 28.73 -31.48 9.10
C ALA A 147 29.88 -32.39 9.58
N ASP A 148 29.62 -33.69 9.71
CA ASP A 148 30.62 -34.69 10.06
C ASP A 148 31.46 -34.34 11.32
N SER A 149 30.80 -33.75 12.33
CA SER A 149 31.44 -33.29 13.58
C SER A 149 32.50 -32.21 13.40
N ALA A 150 32.42 -31.43 12.34
CA ALA A 150 33.29 -30.30 12.04
C ALA A 150 32.52 -29.10 11.48
N PHE A 151 33.06 -27.89 11.69
CA PHE A 151 32.59 -26.71 11.01
C PHE A 151 33.31 -26.56 9.67
N THR A 152 32.53 -26.41 8.58
CA THR A 152 33.08 -26.29 7.23
C THR A 152 34.09 -25.14 7.13
N GLY A 153 35.27 -25.40 6.61
CA GLY A 153 36.36 -24.42 6.48
C GLY A 153 37.21 -24.23 7.75
N TRP A 154 36.91 -24.95 8.82
CA TRP A 154 37.68 -24.92 10.06
C TRP A 154 38.35 -26.25 10.35
N THR A 155 39.61 -26.21 10.80
CA THR A 155 40.33 -27.41 11.21
C THR A 155 40.62 -27.35 12.69
N SER A 156 40.22 -28.39 13.42
CA SER A 156 40.54 -28.50 14.84
C SER A 156 41.94 -29.04 15.04
N THR A 157 42.66 -28.51 16.02
CA THR A 157 43.97 -29.02 16.45
C THR A 157 43.82 -29.59 17.85
N GLY A 158 44.33 -30.80 18.08
CA GLY A 158 44.35 -31.40 19.41
C GLY A 158 43.09 -32.19 19.82
N SER A 159 42.31 -32.65 18.86
CA SER A 159 41.10 -33.51 19.08
C SER A 159 40.03 -32.98 20.06
N PRO A 160 39.67 -31.70 20.03
CA PRO A 160 38.53 -31.24 20.82
C PRO A 160 37.22 -31.80 20.28
N THR A 161 36.24 -31.95 21.16
CA THR A 161 34.87 -32.27 20.70
C THR A 161 34.19 -30.99 20.25
N LEU A 162 33.83 -30.94 18.95
CA LEU A 162 33.11 -29.82 18.38
C LEU A 162 31.63 -30.17 18.28
N THR A 163 30.78 -29.26 18.69
CA THR A 163 29.30 -29.38 18.54
C THR A 163 28.71 -28.05 18.13
N GLN A 164 27.63 -28.09 17.38
CA GLN A 164 26.85 -26.89 17.09
C GLN A 164 25.87 -26.64 18.23
N ASN A 165 25.85 -25.45 18.77
CA ASN A 165 24.87 -25.01 19.77
C ASN A 165 23.81 -24.15 19.08
N THR A 166 22.55 -24.60 19.14
CA THR A 166 21.40 -23.89 18.58
C THR A 166 20.58 -23.12 19.62
N SER A 167 20.98 -23.20 20.90
CA SER A 167 20.24 -22.55 22.01
C SER A 167 20.87 -21.25 22.47
N LEU A 168 22.18 -21.09 22.33
CA LEU A 168 22.94 -19.91 22.70
C LEU A 168 23.61 -19.35 21.44
N VAL A 169 22.87 -18.64 20.65
CA VAL A 169 23.31 -18.06 19.37
C VAL A 169 23.23 -16.56 19.44
N MET A 170 24.29 -15.87 19.04
CA MET A 170 24.36 -14.42 19.02
C MET A 170 23.89 -13.84 17.65
N HIS A 171 24.10 -14.61 16.58
CA HIS A 171 23.71 -14.28 15.22
C HIS A 171 23.52 -15.58 14.42
N GLY A 172 22.51 -15.65 13.55
CA GLY A 172 22.18 -16.86 12.76
C GLY A 172 21.46 -17.94 13.56
N ASP A 173 21.59 -19.19 13.12
CA ASP A 173 20.89 -20.35 13.69
C ASP A 173 21.82 -21.27 14.50
N GLY A 174 23.13 -21.02 14.50
CA GLY A 174 24.13 -21.86 15.15
C GLY A 174 25.30 -21.10 15.77
N ALA A 175 25.92 -21.71 16.77
CA ALA A 175 27.16 -21.26 17.38
C ALA A 175 28.09 -22.48 17.64
N ALA A 176 29.41 -22.24 17.57
CA ALA A 176 30.36 -23.27 17.90
C ALA A 176 30.46 -23.50 19.39
N SER A 177 30.33 -24.75 19.84
CA SER A 177 30.67 -25.19 21.20
C SER A 177 31.89 -26.13 21.14
N ILE A 178 32.92 -25.79 21.87
CA ILE A 178 34.20 -26.49 21.90
C ILE A 178 34.41 -27.05 23.32
N ALA A 179 34.40 -28.36 23.44
CA ALA A 179 34.80 -29.03 24.68
C ALA A 179 36.28 -29.50 24.56
N ALA A 180 37.14 -28.84 25.30
CA ALA A 180 38.54 -29.26 25.38
C ALA A 180 38.66 -30.50 26.28
N THR A 181 39.35 -31.54 25.81
CA THR A 181 39.73 -32.65 26.66
C THR A 181 40.93 -32.18 27.49
N PRO A 182 40.84 -32.16 28.81
CA PRO A 182 42.02 -31.79 29.62
C PRO A 182 43.14 -32.81 29.40
N THR A 183 44.24 -32.36 28.89
CA THR A 183 45.48 -33.14 28.89
C THR A 183 45.94 -33.23 30.35
N THR A 184 45.79 -34.39 30.97
CA THR A 184 46.53 -34.67 32.21
C THR A 184 47.99 -34.77 31.84
N GLU A 185 48.73 -33.65 31.99
CA GLU A 185 50.17 -33.74 32.07
C GLU A 185 50.46 -34.47 33.37
N GLY A 186 50.95 -35.74 33.27
CA GLY A 186 51.49 -36.49 34.39
C GLY A 186 52.73 -35.80 34.91
N LEU A 187 52.71 -35.49 36.19
CA LEU A 187 53.87 -35.15 36.98
C LEU A 187 54.80 -36.37 37.11
#